data_69473edc9cffeb952f26d11fa2a6f7cb
#
_entry.id   69473edc9cffeb952f26d11fa2a6f7cb
#
_cell.length_a   1.000
_cell.length_b   1.000
_cell.length_c   1.000
_cell.angle_alpha   90.00
_cell.angle_beta   90.00
_cell.angle_gamma   90.00
#
_symmetry.space_group_name_H-M   'P 1'
#
loop_
_entity.id
_entity.type
_entity.pdbx_description
1 polymer ?
#
loop_
_entity_poly.entity_id
_entity_poly.type
_entity_poly.pdbx_seq_one_letter_code
_entity_poly.pdbx_strand_id
1 'polypeptide(L)'
;MTQKFRLTMAQLNATVGDRAGNAAQALEAWTLAKGAGADMVMLPEMFVTGYQVQDLVLKPEFTRDAMAQIQGLAQSCDEGPAMGIGGPFRDETGLYNAYYILADGRIQTVIKKHILPNDDVFDEKRLYQSSDVSGPYRIGNLRIGTPICEDAWHADVPEALAESGAEVLFLPNGSPYARGKMDLRMAHMVARVVETGLPLVYVNMVGGQ
;
A
#
# COMPACT_ATOMS: atom_id res chain seq x y z
N MET A 1 -1.74 17.53 -25.11
CA MET A 1 -2.92 16.78 -24.61
C MET A 1 -2.59 16.35 -23.20
N THR A 2 -3.37 16.72 -22.20
CA THR A 2 -3.21 16.26 -20.83
C THR A 2 -3.53 14.77 -20.80
N GLN A 3 -2.53 13.94 -20.53
CA GLN A 3 -2.73 12.49 -20.40
C GLN A 3 -3.56 12.24 -19.13
N LYS A 4 -4.68 11.54 -19.26
CA LYS A 4 -5.53 11.17 -18.13
C LYS A 4 -4.99 9.86 -17.54
N PHE A 5 -4.78 9.82 -16.22
CA PHE A 5 -4.49 8.61 -15.45
C PHE A 5 -5.78 8.16 -14.73
N ARG A 6 -6.20 6.93 -14.96
CA ARG A 6 -7.39 6.35 -14.33
C ARG A 6 -6.97 5.37 -13.24
N LEU A 7 -7.30 5.71 -12.00
CA LEU A 7 -7.05 4.87 -10.83
C LEU A 7 -8.34 4.22 -10.35
N THR A 8 -8.31 2.92 -10.11
CA THR A 8 -9.34 2.21 -9.34
C THR A 8 -8.89 2.11 -7.89
N MET A 9 -9.69 2.64 -6.97
CA MET A 9 -9.48 2.52 -5.53
C MET A 9 -10.29 1.34 -5.00
N ALA A 10 -9.61 0.25 -4.64
CA ALA A 10 -10.24 -0.98 -4.15
C ALA A 10 -10.30 -0.95 -2.61
N GLN A 11 -11.31 -0.27 -2.06
CA GLN A 11 -11.55 -0.21 -0.63
C GLN A 11 -12.34 -1.45 -0.18
N LEU A 12 -11.62 -2.47 0.25
CA LEU A 12 -12.16 -3.80 0.56
C LEU A 12 -11.89 -4.20 2.01
N ASN A 13 -12.60 -5.24 2.48
CA ASN A 13 -12.44 -5.83 3.80
C ASN A 13 -11.58 -7.10 3.70
N ALA A 14 -10.31 -6.97 4.00
CA ALA A 14 -9.40 -8.12 4.06
C ALA A 14 -9.58 -8.89 5.37
N THR A 15 -9.67 -10.21 5.29
CA THR A 15 -9.75 -11.09 6.47
C THR A 15 -8.36 -11.40 6.99
N VAL A 16 -8.13 -11.17 8.29
CA VAL A 16 -6.83 -11.48 8.91
C VAL A 16 -6.53 -12.96 8.82
N GLY A 17 -5.36 -13.28 8.26
CA GLY A 17 -4.87 -14.65 8.11
C GLY A 17 -5.36 -15.40 6.87
N ASP A 18 -6.37 -14.91 6.15
CA ASP A 18 -6.87 -15.51 4.91
C ASP A 18 -6.13 -14.97 3.68
N ARG A 19 -4.89 -15.38 3.52
CA ARG A 19 -4.03 -14.91 2.43
C ARG A 19 -4.58 -15.26 1.04
N ALA A 20 -5.13 -16.47 0.90
CA ALA A 20 -5.68 -16.93 -0.39
C ALA A 20 -6.98 -16.21 -0.73
N GLY A 21 -7.89 -16.04 0.22
CA GLY A 21 -9.15 -15.30 0.02
C GLY A 21 -8.90 -13.82 -0.28
N ASN A 22 -7.96 -13.19 0.43
CA ASN A 22 -7.59 -11.80 0.18
C ASN A 22 -6.92 -11.64 -1.20
N ALA A 23 -6.07 -12.58 -1.62
CA ALA A 23 -5.49 -12.58 -2.96
C ALA A 23 -6.57 -12.75 -4.05
N ALA A 24 -7.57 -13.61 -3.83
CA ALA A 24 -8.69 -13.77 -4.75
C ALA A 24 -9.51 -12.46 -4.88
N GLN A 25 -9.79 -11.77 -3.76
CA GLN A 25 -10.45 -10.45 -3.78
C GLN A 25 -9.63 -9.40 -4.54
N ALA A 26 -8.30 -9.42 -4.38
CA ALA A 26 -7.40 -8.51 -5.09
C ALA A 26 -7.44 -8.76 -6.61
N LEU A 27 -7.45 -10.03 -7.04
CA LEU A 27 -7.55 -10.40 -8.45
C LEU A 27 -8.91 -10.02 -9.06
N GLU A 28 -9.99 -10.16 -8.30
CA GLU A 28 -11.32 -9.69 -8.71
C GLU A 28 -11.33 -8.17 -8.91
N ALA A 29 -10.80 -7.40 -7.96
CA ALA A 29 -10.68 -5.96 -8.06
C ALA A 29 -9.83 -5.54 -9.28
N TRP A 30 -8.74 -6.25 -9.56
CA TRP A 30 -7.92 -6.03 -10.74
C TRP A 30 -8.68 -6.31 -12.04
N THR A 31 -9.46 -7.38 -12.09
CA THR A 31 -10.29 -7.74 -13.25
C THR A 31 -11.33 -6.66 -13.54
N LEU A 32 -11.99 -6.13 -12.49
CA LEU A 32 -12.93 -5.03 -12.60
C LEU A 32 -12.24 -3.73 -13.09
N ALA A 33 -11.05 -3.45 -12.56
CA ALA A 33 -10.23 -2.29 -12.96
C ALA A 33 -9.82 -2.40 -14.44
N LYS A 34 -9.42 -3.60 -14.91
CA LYS A 34 -9.11 -3.88 -16.32
C LYS A 34 -10.32 -3.64 -17.21
N GLY A 35 -11.49 -4.12 -16.83
CA GLY A 35 -12.76 -3.89 -17.55
C GLY A 35 -13.16 -2.40 -17.59
N ALA A 36 -12.79 -1.62 -16.59
CA ALA A 36 -13.02 -0.18 -16.54
C ALA A 36 -11.96 0.65 -17.30
N GLY A 37 -10.94 -0.01 -17.88
CA GLY A 37 -9.83 0.64 -18.57
C GLY A 37 -8.98 1.51 -17.63
N ALA A 38 -8.75 1.04 -16.40
CA ALA A 38 -7.88 1.71 -15.45
C ALA A 38 -6.40 1.52 -15.84
N ASP A 39 -5.55 2.47 -15.44
CA ASP A 39 -4.09 2.36 -15.55
C ASP A 39 -3.50 1.63 -14.34
N MET A 40 -4.18 1.74 -13.18
CA MET A 40 -3.77 1.08 -11.93
C MET A 40 -4.97 0.78 -11.04
N VAL A 41 -4.88 -0.31 -10.26
CA VAL A 41 -5.73 -0.57 -9.09
C VAL A 41 -4.89 -0.46 -7.82
N MET A 42 -5.42 0.21 -6.81
CA MET A 42 -4.78 0.44 -5.52
C MET A 42 -5.57 -0.24 -4.42
N LEU A 43 -4.94 -1.17 -3.70
CA LEU A 43 -5.47 -1.83 -2.51
C LEU A 43 -4.84 -1.25 -1.23
N PRO A 44 -5.43 -1.47 -0.04
CA PRO A 44 -4.92 -0.99 1.24
C PRO A 44 -3.57 -1.58 1.66
N GLU A 45 -3.01 -0.99 2.74
CA GLU A 45 -1.87 -1.50 3.50
C GLU A 45 -2.15 -2.92 4.00
N MET A 46 -1.12 -3.81 3.97
CA MET A 46 -1.15 -5.19 4.48
C MET A 46 -2.35 -6.03 4.00
N PHE A 47 -2.89 -5.71 2.83
CA PHE A 47 -4.14 -6.29 2.34
C PHE A 47 -4.08 -7.82 2.22
N VAL A 48 -2.97 -8.38 1.71
CA VAL A 48 -2.88 -9.83 1.47
C VAL A 48 -2.99 -10.66 2.76
N THR A 49 -2.57 -10.11 3.89
CA THR A 49 -2.63 -10.80 5.19
C THR A 49 -3.80 -10.36 6.06
N GLY A 50 -4.48 -9.27 5.68
CA GLY A 50 -5.30 -8.49 6.59
C GLY A 50 -4.44 -7.72 7.59
N TYR A 51 -5.00 -6.73 8.26
CA TYR A 51 -4.32 -5.88 9.22
C TYR A 51 -5.23 -5.59 10.44
N GLN A 52 -4.77 -5.88 11.66
CA GLN A 52 -3.40 -6.17 12.12
C GLN A 52 -3.17 -7.68 12.22
N VAL A 53 -2.10 -8.15 11.60
CA VAL A 53 -1.77 -9.57 11.53
C VAL A 53 -1.08 -10.08 12.80
N GLN A 54 -0.64 -9.19 13.69
CA GLN A 54 -0.01 -9.50 14.97
C GLN A 54 1.17 -10.50 14.82
N ASP A 55 1.33 -11.42 15.78
CA ASP A 55 2.43 -12.39 15.81
C ASP A 55 2.39 -13.42 14.68
N LEU A 56 1.32 -13.52 13.91
CA LEU A 56 1.29 -14.41 12.76
C LEU A 56 2.40 -14.07 11.75
N VAL A 57 2.72 -12.79 11.57
CA VAL A 57 3.74 -12.35 10.62
C VAL A 57 5.16 -12.79 11.02
N LEU A 58 5.39 -13.09 12.29
CA LEU A 58 6.68 -13.61 12.77
C LEU A 58 6.91 -15.08 12.39
N LYS A 59 5.85 -15.81 12.03
CA LYS A 59 5.95 -17.21 11.57
C LYS A 59 6.50 -17.23 10.13
N PRO A 60 7.68 -17.86 9.89
CA PRO A 60 8.30 -17.82 8.56
C PRO A 60 7.41 -18.39 7.44
N GLU A 61 6.66 -19.45 7.73
CA GLU A 61 5.75 -20.09 6.77
C GLU A 61 4.60 -19.14 6.36
N PHE A 62 4.05 -18.41 7.34
CA PHE A 62 2.99 -17.45 7.08
C PHE A 62 3.46 -16.33 6.15
N THR A 63 4.63 -15.76 6.44
CA THR A 63 5.20 -14.67 5.63
C THR A 63 5.60 -15.15 4.24
N ARG A 64 6.20 -16.37 4.14
CA ARG A 64 6.57 -16.97 2.85
C ARG A 64 5.34 -17.20 1.97
N ASP A 65 4.27 -17.73 2.54
CA ASP A 65 3.02 -17.96 1.82
C ASP A 65 2.38 -16.62 1.37
N ALA A 66 2.35 -15.59 2.23
CA ALA A 66 1.87 -14.27 1.84
C ALA A 66 2.65 -13.68 0.64
N MET A 67 3.97 -13.79 0.67
CA MET A 67 4.83 -13.36 -0.45
C MET A 67 4.59 -14.19 -1.71
N ALA A 68 4.33 -15.51 -1.56
CA ALA A 68 4.00 -16.38 -2.70
C ALA A 68 2.64 -16.02 -3.32
N GLN A 69 1.62 -15.65 -2.52
CA GLN A 69 0.34 -15.14 -3.04
C GLN A 69 0.55 -13.86 -3.86
N ILE A 70 1.37 -12.93 -3.37
CA ILE A 70 1.69 -11.69 -4.11
C ILE A 70 2.44 -12.01 -5.41
N GLN A 71 3.38 -12.97 -5.40
CA GLN A 71 4.07 -13.40 -6.61
C GLN A 71 3.11 -14.04 -7.62
N GLY A 72 2.13 -14.83 -7.17
CA GLY A 72 1.06 -15.39 -8.02
C GLY A 72 0.17 -14.30 -8.62
N LEU A 73 -0.21 -13.30 -7.82
CA LEU A 73 -0.93 -12.13 -8.30
C LEU A 73 -0.14 -11.36 -9.38
N ALA A 74 1.16 -11.17 -9.16
CA ALA A 74 2.01 -10.50 -10.15
C ALA A 74 1.98 -11.22 -11.50
N GLN A 75 2.07 -12.55 -11.50
CA GLN A 75 1.98 -13.35 -12.73
C GLN A 75 0.59 -13.23 -13.41
N SER A 76 -0.47 -13.06 -12.62
CA SER A 76 -1.84 -12.87 -13.13
C SER A 76 -2.07 -11.47 -13.70
N CYS A 77 -1.27 -10.48 -13.29
CA CYS A 77 -1.33 -9.08 -13.74
C CYS A 77 -0.40 -8.85 -14.96
N ASP A 78 -0.43 -9.74 -15.95
CA ASP A 78 0.43 -9.68 -17.13
C ASP A 78 -0.01 -8.58 -18.11
N GLU A 79 -1.27 -8.63 -18.56
CA GLU A 79 -1.83 -7.64 -19.49
C GLU A 79 -2.98 -6.86 -18.86
N GLY A 80 -2.73 -5.61 -18.46
CA GLY A 80 -3.78 -4.77 -17.86
C GLY A 80 -3.23 -3.67 -16.97
N PRO A 81 -4.05 -3.18 -16.03
CA PRO A 81 -3.62 -2.15 -15.09
C PRO A 81 -2.54 -2.67 -14.15
N ALA A 82 -1.65 -1.79 -13.70
CA ALA A 82 -0.80 -2.11 -12.57
C ALA A 82 -1.63 -2.38 -11.31
N MET A 83 -1.11 -3.18 -10.37
CA MET A 83 -1.72 -3.38 -9.06
C MET A 83 -0.76 -2.91 -7.97
N GLY A 84 -1.27 -2.08 -7.06
CA GLY A 84 -0.62 -1.78 -5.79
C GLY A 84 -1.28 -2.57 -4.66
N ILE A 85 -0.51 -3.35 -3.89
CA ILE A 85 -1.03 -4.20 -2.82
C ILE A 85 -0.09 -4.25 -1.61
N GLY A 86 -0.66 -4.10 -0.41
CA GLY A 86 0.08 -4.21 0.84
C GLY A 86 0.26 -5.65 1.32
N GLY A 87 1.44 -5.94 1.88
CA GLY A 87 1.77 -7.24 2.47
C GLY A 87 3.14 -7.27 3.12
N PRO A 88 3.47 -8.32 3.89
CA PRO A 88 4.77 -8.45 4.50
C PRO A 88 5.84 -8.74 3.43
N PHE A 89 7.02 -8.17 3.64
CA PHE A 89 8.21 -8.47 2.85
C PHE A 89 9.32 -8.94 3.78
N ARG A 90 9.93 -10.07 3.47
CA ARG A 90 11.08 -10.59 4.21
C ARG A 90 12.23 -10.86 3.27
N ASP A 91 13.38 -10.31 3.62
CA ASP A 91 14.67 -10.61 2.98
C ASP A 91 15.72 -10.96 4.05
N GLU A 92 16.99 -10.98 3.65
CA GLU A 92 18.13 -11.25 4.53
C GLU A 92 18.35 -10.14 5.58
N THR A 93 17.84 -8.94 5.32
CA THR A 93 17.99 -7.78 6.21
C THR A 93 16.88 -7.71 7.26
N GLY A 94 15.71 -8.32 7.01
CA GLY A 94 14.63 -8.33 7.99
C GLY A 94 13.23 -8.58 7.47
N LEU A 95 12.25 -8.25 8.30
CA LEU A 95 10.82 -8.30 8.01
C LEU A 95 10.27 -6.88 7.97
N TYR A 96 9.51 -6.57 6.94
CA TYR A 96 8.99 -5.24 6.67
C TYR A 96 7.48 -5.26 6.40
N ASN A 97 6.78 -4.23 6.85
CA ASN A 97 5.50 -3.83 6.28
C ASN A 97 5.81 -3.18 4.94
N ALA A 98 5.25 -3.70 3.86
CA ALA A 98 5.62 -3.28 2.52
C ALA A 98 4.42 -3.13 1.58
N TYR A 99 4.63 -2.36 0.53
CA TYR A 99 3.69 -2.19 -0.57
C TYR A 99 4.34 -2.59 -1.88
N TYR A 100 3.68 -3.48 -2.60
CA TYR A 100 4.17 -4.05 -3.84
C TYR A 100 3.48 -3.41 -5.03
N ILE A 101 4.25 -3.12 -6.06
CA ILE A 101 3.74 -2.68 -7.36
C ILE A 101 3.93 -3.81 -8.36
N LEU A 102 2.81 -4.33 -8.84
CA LEU A 102 2.76 -5.46 -9.77
C LEU A 102 2.34 -4.94 -11.14
N ALA A 103 3.09 -5.25 -12.17
CA ALA A 103 2.75 -4.94 -13.55
C ALA A 103 3.55 -5.83 -14.50
N ASP A 104 3.06 -6.03 -15.70
CA ASP A 104 3.73 -6.80 -16.77
C ASP A 104 4.17 -8.19 -16.29
N GLY A 105 3.31 -8.89 -15.57
CA GLY A 105 3.54 -10.25 -15.09
C GLY A 105 4.56 -10.39 -13.95
N ARG A 106 5.00 -9.30 -13.33
CA ARG A 106 6.08 -9.30 -12.33
C ARG A 106 5.90 -8.25 -11.23
N ILE A 107 6.63 -8.43 -10.14
CA ILE A 107 6.81 -7.39 -9.13
C ILE A 107 7.79 -6.35 -9.69
N GLN A 108 7.31 -5.13 -9.94
CA GLN A 108 8.12 -4.02 -10.47
C GLN A 108 8.98 -3.38 -9.38
N THR A 109 8.38 -3.19 -8.19
CA THR A 109 9.08 -2.62 -7.04
C THR A 109 8.39 -3.02 -5.73
N VAL A 110 9.15 -2.97 -4.66
CA VAL A 110 8.68 -3.16 -3.28
C VAL A 110 9.05 -1.91 -2.49
N ILE A 111 8.05 -1.24 -1.95
CA ILE A 111 8.19 -0.07 -1.09
C ILE A 111 8.10 -0.56 0.35
N LYS A 112 9.14 -0.33 1.15
CA LYS A 112 9.17 -0.70 2.56
C LYS A 112 8.77 0.50 3.41
N LYS A 113 7.92 0.29 4.41
CA LYS A 113 7.48 1.34 5.33
C LYS A 113 8.66 1.92 6.11
N HIS A 114 8.70 3.26 6.19
CA HIS A 114 9.75 3.99 6.89
C HIS A 114 9.39 4.23 8.36
N ILE A 115 8.20 4.78 8.63
CA ILE A 115 7.74 5.13 9.98
C ILE A 115 6.80 4.04 10.50
N LEU A 116 7.21 3.41 11.60
CA LEU A 116 6.45 2.33 12.24
C LEU A 116 5.69 2.88 13.45
N PRO A 117 4.33 2.90 13.43
CA PRO A 117 3.53 3.31 14.58
C PRO A 117 3.73 2.34 15.75
N ASN A 118 3.76 2.88 16.97
CA ASN A 118 3.95 2.09 18.18
C ASN A 118 3.15 2.64 19.37
N ASP A 119 2.01 3.21 19.08
CA ASP A 119 1.06 3.81 20.04
C ASP A 119 -0.36 3.31 19.78
N ASP A 120 -1.21 3.46 20.77
CA ASP A 120 -2.60 3.01 20.79
C ASP A 120 -2.67 1.49 20.50
N VAL A 121 -3.28 1.09 19.40
CA VAL A 121 -3.42 -0.32 19.00
C VAL A 121 -2.23 -0.85 18.20
N PHE A 122 -1.26 0.01 17.88
CA PHE A 122 -0.14 -0.34 17.02
C PHE A 122 1.09 -0.77 17.81
N ASP A 123 1.75 -1.83 17.34
CA ASP A 123 2.99 -2.39 17.88
C ASP A 123 3.90 -2.84 16.73
N GLU A 124 4.04 -1.98 15.71
CA GLU A 124 4.78 -2.35 14.51
C GLU A 124 6.28 -2.46 14.74
N LYS A 125 6.85 -1.67 15.67
CA LYS A 125 8.29 -1.74 15.98
C LYS A 125 8.73 -3.09 16.54
N ARG A 126 7.83 -3.85 17.15
CA ARG A 126 8.09 -5.21 17.60
C ARG A 126 8.10 -6.21 16.46
N LEU A 127 7.35 -5.95 15.40
CA LEU A 127 7.08 -6.89 14.31
C LEU A 127 7.96 -6.63 13.09
N TYR A 128 8.21 -5.38 12.76
CA TYR A 128 8.85 -4.96 11.52
C TYR A 128 10.07 -4.09 11.77
N GLN A 129 10.92 -4.04 10.76
CA GLN A 129 12.03 -3.09 10.69
C GLN A 129 11.61 -1.87 9.88
N SER A 130 12.10 -0.70 10.31
CA SER A 130 12.06 0.51 9.51
C SER A 130 13.01 0.39 8.32
N SER A 131 12.69 1.04 7.22
CA SER A 131 13.53 1.10 6.02
C SER A 131 13.83 2.56 5.68
N ASP A 132 14.83 2.78 4.84
CA ASP A 132 15.01 4.08 4.18
C ASP A 132 13.82 4.40 3.30
N VAL A 133 13.57 5.70 3.04
CA VAL A 133 12.47 6.14 2.19
C VAL A 133 12.69 5.64 0.76
N SER A 134 11.74 4.85 0.26
CA SER A 134 11.76 4.38 -1.12
C SER A 134 11.40 5.53 -2.07
N GLY A 135 12.18 5.71 -3.13
CA GLY A 135 11.91 6.75 -4.14
C GLY A 135 10.63 6.47 -4.95
N PRO A 136 10.16 7.47 -5.72
CA PRO A 136 8.98 7.32 -6.57
C PRO A 136 9.24 6.34 -7.73
N TYR A 137 8.19 5.62 -8.12
CA TYR A 137 8.18 4.69 -9.26
C TYR A 137 7.30 5.23 -10.41
N ARG A 138 7.32 4.57 -11.57
CA ARG A 138 6.52 4.98 -12.74
C ARG A 138 5.48 3.94 -13.12
N ILE A 139 4.27 4.42 -13.40
CA ILE A 139 3.26 3.68 -14.15
C ILE A 139 2.85 4.54 -15.34
N GLY A 140 3.10 4.03 -16.52
CA GLY A 140 3.01 4.85 -17.73
C GLY A 140 3.94 6.07 -17.63
N ASN A 141 3.38 7.27 -17.79
CA ASN A 141 4.14 8.52 -17.70
C ASN A 141 4.09 9.18 -16.32
N LEU A 142 3.30 8.65 -15.38
CA LEU A 142 3.12 9.24 -14.05
C LEU A 142 4.17 8.73 -13.06
N ARG A 143 4.82 9.64 -12.34
CA ARG A 143 5.72 9.31 -11.22
C ARG A 143 4.95 9.36 -9.91
N ILE A 144 4.85 8.22 -9.25
CA ILE A 144 4.04 8.01 -8.07
C ILE A 144 4.95 7.82 -6.85
N GLY A 145 4.73 8.62 -5.81
CA GLY A 145 5.27 8.39 -4.48
C GLY A 145 4.26 7.62 -3.64
N THR A 146 4.71 6.63 -2.87
CA THR A 146 3.80 5.83 -2.04
C THR A 146 4.28 5.82 -0.59
N PRO A 147 3.90 6.84 0.22
CA PRO A 147 4.03 6.76 1.66
C PRO A 147 3.01 5.73 2.18
N ILE A 148 3.39 4.89 3.15
CA ILE A 148 2.52 3.84 3.69
C ILE A 148 1.98 4.28 5.05
N CYS A 149 0.67 4.51 5.15
CA CYS A 149 -0.05 4.79 6.40
C CYS A 149 0.63 5.87 7.26
N GLU A 150 1.35 5.48 8.31
CA GLU A 150 2.04 6.38 9.26
C GLU A 150 3.06 7.29 8.58
N ASP A 151 3.67 6.87 7.49
CA ASP A 151 4.62 7.69 6.73
C ASP A 151 4.04 9.06 6.33
N ALA A 152 2.73 9.15 6.10
CA ALA A 152 2.06 10.39 5.72
C ALA A 152 1.50 11.20 6.90
N TRP A 153 1.59 10.70 8.12
CA TRP A 153 1.25 11.47 9.32
C TRP A 153 2.33 12.50 9.66
N HIS A 154 3.54 12.28 9.15
CA HIS A 154 4.71 13.16 9.28
C HIS A 154 5.03 13.79 7.91
N ALA A 155 5.72 14.92 7.90
CA ALA A 155 6.08 15.63 6.68
C ALA A 155 7.23 14.95 5.92
N ASP A 156 8.16 14.33 6.64
CA ASP A 156 9.47 13.88 6.15
C ASP A 156 9.39 12.97 4.91
N VAL A 157 8.53 11.94 4.95
CA VAL A 157 8.41 10.99 3.84
C VAL A 157 7.71 11.60 2.62
N PRO A 158 6.55 12.27 2.75
CA PRO A 158 5.92 12.98 1.64
C PRO A 158 6.80 14.06 1.00
N GLU A 159 7.54 14.83 1.79
CA GLU A 159 8.48 15.85 1.29
C GLU A 159 9.64 15.21 0.52
N ALA A 160 10.28 14.17 1.07
CA ALA A 160 11.34 13.44 0.39
C ALA A 160 10.87 12.83 -0.95
N LEU A 161 9.64 12.34 -1.02
CA LEU A 161 9.04 11.83 -2.27
C LEU A 161 8.79 12.95 -3.28
N ALA A 162 8.31 14.12 -2.84
CA ALA A 162 8.10 15.28 -3.70
C ALA A 162 9.44 15.80 -4.24
N GLU A 163 10.45 15.96 -3.39
CA GLU A 163 11.81 16.36 -3.79
C GLU A 163 12.47 15.37 -4.75
N SER A 164 12.17 14.07 -4.60
CA SER A 164 12.62 13.03 -5.52
C SER A 164 11.84 13.01 -6.84
N GLY A 165 10.89 13.95 -7.03
CA GLY A 165 10.15 14.17 -8.26
C GLY A 165 8.90 13.31 -8.42
N ALA A 166 8.24 12.90 -7.34
CA ALA A 166 6.87 12.40 -7.40
C ALA A 166 5.94 13.48 -7.96
N GLU A 167 4.91 13.06 -8.69
CA GLU A 167 3.89 13.95 -9.28
C GLU A 167 2.54 13.76 -8.58
N VAL A 168 2.40 12.67 -7.81
CA VAL A 168 1.21 12.33 -7.02
C VAL A 168 1.63 11.42 -5.88
N LEU A 169 0.90 11.49 -4.76
CA LEU A 169 1.07 10.57 -3.63
C LEU A 169 -0.08 9.57 -3.58
N PHE A 170 0.24 8.27 -3.60
CA PHE A 170 -0.71 7.18 -3.37
C PHE A 170 -0.48 6.58 -2.00
N LEU A 171 -1.42 6.78 -1.09
CA LEU A 171 -1.33 6.42 0.32
C LEU A 171 -2.22 5.20 0.65
N PRO A 172 -1.67 3.98 0.63
CA PRO A 172 -2.35 2.82 1.19
C PRO A 172 -2.34 2.88 2.71
N ASN A 173 -3.47 2.54 3.32
CA ASN A 173 -3.67 2.74 4.74
C ASN A 173 -4.46 1.60 5.38
N GLY A 174 -4.17 1.30 6.65
CA GLY A 174 -4.84 0.31 7.49
C GLY A 174 -5.29 0.89 8.84
N SER A 175 -5.62 2.18 8.88
CA SER A 175 -5.97 2.85 10.13
C SER A 175 -7.36 2.44 10.64
N PRO A 176 -7.49 1.98 11.91
CA PRO A 176 -8.75 1.55 12.50
C PRO A 176 -9.72 2.73 12.70
N TYR A 177 -11.01 2.39 12.83
CA TYR A 177 -12.02 3.37 13.19
C TYR A 177 -11.79 3.85 14.62
N ALA A 178 -11.86 5.18 14.82
CA ALA A 178 -11.98 5.80 16.13
C ALA A 178 -12.87 7.05 15.99
N ARG A 179 -13.61 7.38 17.09
CA ARG A 179 -14.46 8.57 17.10
C ARG A 179 -13.61 9.84 16.87
N GLY A 180 -14.04 10.70 15.94
CA GLY A 180 -13.33 11.94 15.60
C GLY A 180 -12.06 11.78 14.75
N LYS A 181 -11.62 10.56 14.46
CA LYS A 181 -10.39 10.31 13.70
C LYS A 181 -10.49 10.74 12.22
N MET A 182 -11.71 10.89 11.69
CA MET A 182 -11.90 11.34 10.31
C MET A 182 -11.39 12.78 10.12
N ASP A 183 -11.73 13.70 11.02
CA ASP A 183 -11.30 15.08 10.94
C ASP A 183 -9.78 15.20 11.10
N LEU A 184 -9.21 14.41 12.00
CA LEU A 184 -7.76 14.35 12.21
C LEU A 184 -7.04 13.82 10.95
N ARG A 185 -7.53 12.72 10.34
CA ARG A 185 -6.98 12.21 9.07
C ARG A 185 -7.04 13.26 7.98
N MET A 186 -8.21 13.92 7.84
CA MET A 186 -8.37 14.95 6.82
C MET A 186 -7.38 16.10 7.03
N ALA A 187 -7.19 16.56 8.28
CA ALA A 187 -6.25 17.62 8.61
C ALA A 187 -4.80 17.23 8.22
N HIS A 188 -4.36 16.01 8.56
CA HIS A 188 -3.04 15.52 8.17
C HIS A 188 -2.89 15.42 6.64
N MET A 189 -3.86 14.86 5.93
CA MET A 189 -3.75 14.69 4.48
C MET A 189 -3.76 16.04 3.74
N VAL A 190 -4.57 16.99 4.20
CA VAL A 190 -4.57 18.37 3.66
C VAL A 190 -3.21 19.04 3.92
N ALA A 191 -2.63 18.86 5.11
CA ALA A 191 -1.29 19.38 5.39
C ALA A 191 -0.25 18.82 4.41
N ARG A 192 -0.24 17.51 4.16
CA ARG A 192 0.67 16.88 3.17
C ARG A 192 0.50 17.44 1.77
N VAL A 193 -0.75 17.64 1.32
CA VAL A 193 -1.03 18.24 0.02
C VAL A 193 -0.51 19.68 -0.07
N VAL A 194 -0.70 20.47 1.00
CA VAL A 194 -0.24 21.87 1.04
C VAL A 194 1.28 21.96 1.06
N GLU A 195 1.95 21.14 1.86
CA GLU A 195 3.40 21.14 2.02
C GLU A 195 4.12 20.67 0.73
N THR A 196 3.64 19.60 0.13
CA THR A 196 4.27 19.03 -1.07
C THR A 196 3.80 19.66 -2.38
N GLY A 197 2.63 20.31 -2.38
CA GLY A 197 1.98 20.79 -3.61
C GLY A 197 1.47 19.65 -4.52
N LEU A 198 1.47 18.39 -4.05
CA LEU A 198 1.08 17.22 -4.83
C LEU A 198 -0.36 16.79 -4.52
N PRO A 199 -1.10 16.31 -5.52
CA PRO A 199 -2.35 15.60 -5.26
C PRO A 199 -2.07 14.31 -4.48
N LEU A 200 -3.00 13.95 -3.56
CA LEU A 200 -2.90 12.77 -2.72
C LEU A 200 -4.15 11.91 -2.85
N VAL A 201 -3.95 10.62 -3.08
CA VAL A 201 -5.00 9.61 -3.07
C VAL A 201 -4.85 8.74 -1.83
N TYR A 202 -5.91 8.62 -1.04
CA TYR A 202 -5.92 7.88 0.22
C TYR A 202 -6.88 6.69 0.13
N VAL A 203 -6.38 5.48 0.36
CA VAL A 203 -7.20 4.26 0.38
C VAL A 203 -7.02 3.54 1.70
N ASN A 204 -8.07 3.55 2.54
CA ASN A 204 -8.12 2.77 3.77
C ASN A 204 -8.88 1.47 3.55
N MET A 205 -8.55 0.43 4.32
CA MET A 205 -9.38 -0.76 4.31
C MET A 205 -10.76 -0.48 4.94
N VAL A 206 -11.75 -1.27 4.54
CA VAL A 206 -13.01 -1.40 5.28
C VAL A 206 -12.76 -2.42 6.38
N GLY A 207 -13.13 -2.10 7.59
CA GLY A 207 -12.92 -2.98 8.73
C GLY A 207 -14.20 -3.67 9.17
N GLY A 208 -14.11 -4.93 9.52
CA GLY A 208 -15.17 -5.77 10.08
C GLY A 208 -14.56 -6.91 10.91
N GLN A 209 -13.32 -6.74 11.28
CA GLN A 209 -12.56 -7.70 12.09
C GLN A 209 -12.91 -7.60 13.54
#